data_8ce9b16c6bfe2b4f245bc6a0469b53cf
#
_entry.id   8ce9b16c6bfe2b4f245bc6a0469b53cf
#
_cell.length_a   1.000
_cell.length_b   1.000
_cell.length_c   1.000
_cell.angle_alpha   90.00
_cell.angle_beta   90.00
_cell.angle_gamma   90.00
#
_symmetry.space_group_name_H-M   'P 1'
#
loop_
_entity.id
_entity.type
_entity.pdbx_description
1 polymer ?
#
loop_
_entity_poly.entity_id
_entity_poly.type
_entity_poly.pdbx_seq_one_letter_code
_entity_poly.pdbx_strand_id
1 'polypeptide(L)'
;MPSDGPGGWTASPDCCIAQDMKENRDMAGAAAAPTLASLGGLRRLLANPGLTLHTLRHGAAVGQDSFGNRYFEERTPTRPDGRKRRWVIYAGGAREASMVPAEWHAWLHFLTDEPLSETARRPWQKPHQPNQTGSAGAYRPRGHEYRGGERRVTTGDYESWTPEG
;
A
#
# COMPACT_ATOMS: atom_id res chain seq x y z
N MET A 1 -59.93 -5.23 -16.53
CA MET A 1 -58.92 -6.04 -15.88
C MET A 1 -57.69 -6.14 -16.79
N PRO A 2 -56.59 -5.46 -16.50
CA PRO A 2 -55.30 -5.79 -17.07
C PRO A 2 -54.48 -6.57 -16.04
N SER A 3 -53.84 -7.63 -16.51
CA SER A 3 -52.97 -8.55 -15.80
C SER A 3 -51.60 -7.94 -15.53
N ASP A 4 -51.22 -7.92 -14.24
CA ASP A 4 -49.90 -7.56 -13.80
C ASP A 4 -48.86 -8.61 -14.24
N GLY A 5 -47.84 -8.18 -14.98
CA GLY A 5 -46.63 -8.94 -15.26
C GLY A 5 -45.63 -8.88 -14.11
N PRO A 6 -44.85 -9.95 -13.85
CA PRO A 6 -43.90 -9.97 -12.72
C PRO A 6 -42.72 -9.06 -12.98
N GLY A 7 -42.47 -8.19 -12.00
CA GLY A 7 -41.35 -7.25 -11.99
C GLY A 7 -40.01 -7.97 -12.05
N GLY A 8 -39.19 -7.56 -13.02
CA GLY A 8 -37.80 -8.00 -13.12
C GLY A 8 -36.98 -7.53 -11.94
N TRP A 9 -36.41 -8.45 -11.21
CA TRP A 9 -35.39 -8.18 -10.19
C TRP A 9 -34.11 -7.77 -10.90
N THR A 10 -33.79 -6.49 -10.83
CA THR A 10 -32.47 -6.02 -11.22
C THR A 10 -31.47 -6.50 -10.17
N ALA A 11 -30.50 -7.29 -10.57
CA ALA A 11 -29.42 -7.76 -9.71
C ALA A 11 -28.75 -6.59 -9.01
N SER A 12 -28.72 -6.64 -7.67
CA SER A 12 -28.02 -5.64 -6.85
C SER A 12 -26.52 -5.60 -7.19
N PRO A 13 -25.89 -4.42 -7.18
CA PRO A 13 -24.44 -4.27 -7.43
C PRO A 13 -23.56 -5.06 -6.44
N ASP A 14 -24.11 -5.46 -5.30
CA ASP A 14 -23.43 -6.27 -4.29
C ASP A 14 -23.08 -7.70 -4.75
N CYS A 15 -23.79 -8.21 -5.77
CA CYS A 15 -23.53 -9.55 -6.32
C CYS A 15 -22.25 -9.60 -7.16
N CYS A 16 -21.88 -8.49 -7.83
CA CYS A 16 -20.64 -8.41 -8.61
C CYS A 16 -19.41 -8.31 -7.71
N ILE A 17 -19.52 -7.65 -6.55
CA ILE A 17 -18.41 -7.53 -5.58
C ILE A 17 -18.09 -8.90 -4.97
N ALA A 18 -19.11 -9.73 -4.69
CA ALA A 18 -18.90 -11.05 -4.13
C ALA A 18 -18.27 -12.04 -5.12
N GLN A 19 -18.51 -11.87 -6.41
CA GLN A 19 -17.93 -12.71 -7.46
C GLN A 19 -16.45 -12.35 -7.69
N ASP A 20 -16.11 -11.07 -7.69
CA ASP A 20 -14.73 -10.58 -7.84
C ASP A 20 -13.84 -10.99 -6.65
N MET A 21 -14.43 -11.01 -5.44
CA MET A 21 -13.74 -11.50 -4.23
C MET A 21 -13.49 -13.02 -4.28
N LYS A 22 -14.33 -13.79 -4.96
CA LYS A 22 -14.17 -15.22 -5.10
C LYS A 22 -13.11 -15.60 -6.14
N GLU A 23 -13.09 -14.89 -7.25
CA GLU A 23 -12.11 -15.08 -8.32
C GLU A 23 -10.69 -14.67 -7.87
N ASN A 24 -10.57 -13.63 -7.03
CA ASN A 24 -9.32 -13.24 -6.41
C ASN A 24 -8.84 -14.24 -5.33
N ARG A 25 -9.76 -14.98 -4.70
CA ARG A 25 -9.43 -16.06 -3.75
C ARG A 25 -8.86 -17.29 -4.46
N ASP A 26 -9.33 -17.59 -5.66
CA ASP A 26 -8.85 -18.72 -6.46
C ASP A 26 -7.49 -18.42 -7.12
N MET A 27 -7.15 -17.14 -7.33
CA MET A 27 -5.82 -16.68 -7.72
C MET A 27 -4.82 -16.62 -6.56
N ALA A 28 -5.28 -16.60 -5.32
CA ALA A 28 -4.49 -16.83 -4.11
C ALA A 28 -4.18 -18.33 -3.92
N GLY A 29 -3.93 -19.02 -5.04
CA GLY A 29 -3.50 -20.40 -5.06
C GLY A 29 -2.37 -20.62 -4.08
N ALA A 30 -2.42 -21.74 -3.36
CA ALA A 30 -1.55 -22.21 -2.29
C ALA A 30 -0.22 -21.45 -2.24
N ALA A 31 -0.02 -20.64 -1.21
CA ALA A 31 1.08 -19.69 -1.07
C ALA A 31 2.41 -20.35 -1.48
N ALA A 32 2.83 -20.10 -2.71
CA ALA A 32 3.95 -20.76 -3.33
C ALA A 32 5.23 -20.45 -2.55
N ALA A 33 6.06 -21.44 -2.36
CA ALA A 33 7.38 -21.24 -1.76
C ALA A 33 8.19 -20.29 -2.65
N PRO A 34 8.73 -19.19 -2.10
CA PRO A 34 9.53 -18.28 -2.90
C PRO A 34 10.80 -18.98 -3.37
N THR A 35 11.15 -18.76 -4.63
CA THR A 35 12.42 -19.21 -5.20
C THR A 35 13.44 -18.08 -5.17
N LEU A 36 14.73 -18.40 -5.23
CA LEU A 36 15.79 -17.38 -5.29
C LEU A 36 15.59 -16.46 -6.51
N ALA A 37 15.20 -17.01 -7.65
CA ALA A 37 14.89 -16.24 -8.86
C ALA A 37 13.72 -15.26 -8.64
N SER A 38 12.65 -15.73 -7.98
CA SER A 38 11.51 -14.88 -7.66
C SER A 38 11.83 -13.75 -6.67
N LEU A 39 12.88 -13.89 -5.87
CA LEU A 39 13.33 -12.87 -4.91
C LEU A 39 14.28 -11.83 -5.50
N GLY A 40 14.68 -11.95 -6.76
CA GLY A 40 15.64 -11.05 -7.40
C GLY A 40 17.04 -11.66 -7.57
N GLY A 41 17.14 -12.96 -7.43
CA GLY A 41 18.34 -13.75 -7.76
C GLY A 41 19.54 -13.48 -6.83
N LEU A 42 20.72 -13.77 -7.35
CA LEU A 42 21.98 -13.70 -6.62
C LEU A 42 22.32 -12.27 -6.14
N ARG A 43 21.96 -11.23 -6.93
CA ARG A 43 22.19 -9.84 -6.53
C ARG A 43 21.51 -9.50 -5.21
N ARG A 44 20.29 -9.99 -5.02
CA ARG A 44 19.53 -9.75 -3.78
C ARG A 44 20.09 -10.55 -2.61
N LEU A 45 20.53 -11.78 -2.87
CA LEU A 45 21.19 -12.60 -1.85
C LEU A 45 22.47 -11.92 -1.36
N LEU A 46 23.27 -11.36 -2.25
CA LEU A 46 24.49 -10.64 -1.89
C LEU A 46 24.21 -9.33 -1.15
N ALA A 47 23.18 -8.59 -1.58
CA ALA A 47 22.81 -7.31 -0.95
C ALA A 47 22.18 -7.48 0.43
N ASN A 48 21.49 -8.57 0.67
CA ASN A 48 20.72 -8.81 1.90
C ASN A 48 20.56 -10.32 2.18
N PRO A 49 21.65 -11.01 2.54
CA PRO A 49 21.65 -12.47 2.67
C PRO A 49 20.68 -12.94 3.77
N GLY A 50 20.66 -12.24 4.91
CA GLY A 50 19.80 -12.62 6.03
C GLY A 50 18.31 -12.61 5.69
N LEU A 51 17.83 -11.51 5.12
CA LEU A 51 16.41 -11.39 4.73
C LEU A 51 16.05 -12.37 3.61
N THR A 52 16.94 -12.54 2.62
CA THR A 52 16.69 -13.45 1.51
C THR A 52 16.61 -14.89 1.98
N LEU A 53 17.56 -15.32 2.81
CA LEU A 53 17.58 -16.67 3.37
C LEU A 53 16.38 -16.90 4.31
N HIS A 54 16.05 -15.92 5.15
CA HIS A 54 14.86 -15.98 6.01
C HIS A 54 13.60 -16.18 5.18
N THR A 55 13.44 -15.38 4.10
CA THR A 55 12.26 -15.46 3.24
C THR A 55 12.17 -16.79 2.50
N LEU A 56 13.29 -17.32 2.00
CA LEU A 56 13.32 -18.63 1.36
C LEU A 56 12.91 -19.76 2.31
N ARG A 57 13.37 -19.68 3.57
CA ARG A 57 13.12 -20.73 4.56
C ARG A 57 11.73 -20.65 5.18
N HIS A 58 11.26 -19.46 5.52
CA HIS A 58 10.06 -19.26 6.34
C HIS A 58 8.92 -18.55 5.61
N GLY A 59 9.20 -17.87 4.49
CA GLY A 59 8.23 -17.07 3.78
C GLY A 59 7.29 -17.87 2.89
N ALA A 60 6.04 -17.44 2.83
CA ALA A 60 5.07 -17.75 1.81
C ALA A 60 4.80 -16.47 1.03
N ALA A 61 4.84 -16.51 -0.30
CA ALA A 61 4.52 -15.35 -1.12
C ALA A 61 3.01 -15.10 -1.09
N VAL A 62 2.61 -13.86 -0.78
CA VAL A 62 1.20 -13.44 -0.74
C VAL A 62 0.84 -12.68 -2.01
N GLY A 63 1.69 -11.76 -2.46
CA GLY A 63 1.44 -11.02 -3.68
C GLY A 63 2.48 -9.94 -3.96
N GLN A 64 2.17 -9.11 -4.94
CA GLN A 64 3.00 -8.02 -5.40
C GLN A 64 2.11 -6.81 -5.69
N ASP A 65 2.60 -5.60 -5.38
CA ASP A 65 1.90 -4.36 -5.72
C ASP A 65 2.30 -3.82 -7.11
N SER A 66 1.65 -2.73 -7.52
CA SER A 66 1.90 -2.04 -8.79
C SER A 66 3.30 -1.42 -8.89
N PHE A 67 3.99 -1.21 -7.76
CA PHE A 67 5.36 -0.70 -7.71
C PHE A 67 6.42 -1.81 -7.74
N GLY A 68 5.99 -3.08 -7.75
CA GLY A 68 6.87 -4.24 -7.76
C GLY A 68 7.37 -4.68 -6.38
N ASN A 69 6.87 -4.09 -5.29
CA ASN A 69 7.15 -4.59 -3.95
C ASN A 69 6.47 -5.94 -3.75
N ARG A 70 7.14 -6.85 -3.08
CA ARG A 70 6.63 -8.21 -2.85
C ARG A 70 6.37 -8.43 -1.39
N TYR A 71 5.24 -9.08 -1.11
CA TYR A 71 4.70 -9.29 0.22
C TYR A 71 4.74 -10.75 0.60
N PHE A 72 5.16 -11.01 1.82
CA PHE A 72 5.36 -12.34 2.35
C PHE A 72 4.73 -12.47 3.72
N GLU A 73 4.25 -13.67 4.01
CA GLU A 73 3.75 -14.08 5.31
C GLU A 73 4.53 -15.32 5.78
N GLU A 74 4.68 -15.47 7.07
CA GLU A 74 5.31 -16.64 7.67
C GLU A 74 4.44 -17.89 7.46
N ARG A 75 5.05 -19.00 7.06
CA ARG A 75 4.31 -20.26 6.82
C ARG A 75 3.74 -20.83 8.12
N THR A 76 4.54 -20.83 9.18
CA THR A 76 4.18 -21.35 10.49
C THR A 76 4.26 -20.23 11.51
N PRO A 77 3.19 -19.94 12.26
CA PRO A 77 3.23 -18.89 13.27
C PRO A 77 4.27 -19.22 14.35
N THR A 78 5.20 -18.30 14.57
CA THR A 78 6.24 -18.42 15.61
C THR A 78 5.98 -17.49 16.79
N ARG A 79 5.00 -16.60 16.68
CA ARG A 79 4.64 -15.66 17.73
C ARG A 79 3.77 -16.33 18.80
N PRO A 80 3.91 -15.91 20.07
CA PRO A 80 3.07 -16.43 21.16
C PRO A 80 1.57 -16.13 20.99
N ASP A 81 1.24 -15.05 20.25
CA ASP A 81 -0.13 -14.65 19.94
C ASP A 81 -0.77 -15.46 18.77
N GLY A 82 -0.04 -16.44 18.23
CA GLY A 82 -0.49 -17.27 17.11
C GLY A 82 -0.51 -16.55 15.76
N ARG A 83 -0.13 -15.27 15.70
CA ARG A 83 -0.10 -14.50 14.45
C ARG A 83 1.15 -14.84 13.65
N LYS A 84 0.99 -14.93 12.34
CA LYS A 84 2.09 -15.05 11.39
C LYS A 84 2.77 -13.70 11.21
N ARG A 85 4.08 -13.68 11.05
CA ARG A 85 4.82 -12.46 10.67
C ARG A 85 4.54 -12.12 9.23
N ARG A 86 4.40 -10.82 8.94
CA ARG A 86 4.23 -10.26 7.60
C ARG A 86 5.35 -9.29 7.30
N TRP A 87 5.89 -9.32 6.08
CA TRP A 87 6.95 -8.41 5.68
C TRP A 87 6.91 -8.11 4.19
N VAL A 88 7.61 -7.04 3.80
CA VAL A 88 7.73 -6.59 2.43
C VAL A 88 9.18 -6.65 1.96
N ILE A 89 9.36 -7.00 0.71
CA ILE A 89 10.62 -6.88 -0.02
C ILE A 89 10.43 -5.81 -1.09
N TYR A 90 11.06 -4.66 -0.91
CA TYR A 90 10.95 -3.53 -1.83
C TYR A 90 11.60 -3.83 -3.17
N ALA A 91 10.99 -3.37 -4.27
CA ALA A 91 11.51 -3.52 -5.63
C ALA A 91 12.75 -2.66 -5.85
N GLY A 92 12.75 -1.43 -5.32
CA GLY A 92 13.84 -0.47 -5.41
C GLY A 92 14.90 -0.63 -4.32
N GLY A 93 16.00 0.11 -4.44
CA GLY A 93 17.08 0.13 -3.46
C GLY A 93 16.72 0.85 -2.16
N ALA A 94 15.83 1.84 -2.21
CA ALA A 94 15.35 2.56 -1.04
C ALA A 94 14.40 1.65 -0.22
N ARG A 95 14.60 1.65 1.10
CA ARG A 95 13.79 0.89 2.05
C ARG A 95 12.98 1.88 2.88
N GLU A 96 11.94 2.39 2.31
CA GLU A 96 11.10 3.38 2.96
C GLU A 96 9.67 2.87 3.11
N ALA A 97 9.13 2.97 4.32
CA ALA A 97 7.79 2.47 4.61
C ALA A 97 6.71 3.16 3.78
N SER A 98 6.94 4.42 3.39
CA SER A 98 6.02 5.17 2.54
C SER A 98 5.90 4.63 1.10
N MET A 99 6.77 3.71 0.69
CA MET A 99 6.67 3.03 -0.61
C MET A 99 5.59 1.94 -0.64
N VAL A 100 5.00 1.62 0.52
CA VAL A 100 3.93 0.62 0.62
C VAL A 100 2.59 1.30 0.36
N PRO A 101 1.82 0.87 -0.65
CA PRO A 101 0.47 1.36 -0.89
C PRO A 101 -0.47 1.09 0.28
N ALA A 102 -1.53 1.91 0.40
CA ALA A 102 -2.47 1.84 1.51
C ALA A 102 -3.14 0.46 1.65
N GLU A 103 -3.43 -0.19 0.53
CA GLU A 103 -4.06 -1.51 0.44
C GLU A 103 -3.19 -2.58 1.13
N TRP A 104 -1.90 -2.55 0.86
CA TRP A 104 -0.92 -3.45 1.46
C TRP A 104 -0.50 -3.04 2.86
N HIS A 105 -0.52 -1.74 3.16
CA HIS A 105 -0.24 -1.22 4.49
C HIS A 105 -1.24 -1.74 5.52
N ALA A 106 -2.54 -1.72 5.19
CA ALA A 106 -3.58 -2.26 6.06
C ALA A 106 -3.34 -3.75 6.39
N TRP A 107 -2.97 -4.54 5.39
CA TRP A 107 -2.64 -5.95 5.57
C TRP A 107 -1.37 -6.15 6.41
N LEU A 108 -0.28 -5.42 6.14
CA LEU A 108 0.96 -5.51 6.92
C LEU A 108 0.76 -5.20 8.40
N HIS A 109 -0.15 -4.28 8.73
CA HIS A 109 -0.48 -3.87 10.09
C HIS A 109 -1.59 -4.69 10.74
N PHE A 110 -2.01 -5.80 10.12
CA PHE A 110 -3.06 -6.68 10.64
C PHE A 110 -4.41 -6.00 10.84
N LEU A 111 -4.70 -4.93 10.08
CA LEU A 111 -6.00 -4.28 10.04
C LEU A 111 -6.99 -5.09 9.18
N THR A 112 -6.45 -5.85 8.22
CA THR A 112 -7.19 -6.76 7.35
C THR A 112 -6.48 -8.11 7.28
N ASP A 113 -7.23 -9.18 7.14
CA ASP A 113 -6.67 -10.53 7.00
C ASP A 113 -6.16 -10.78 5.59
N GLU A 114 -6.81 -10.18 4.59
CA GLU A 114 -6.43 -10.27 3.18
C GLU A 114 -6.02 -8.88 2.65
N PRO A 115 -5.10 -8.79 1.68
CA PRO A 115 -4.78 -7.53 1.01
C PRO A 115 -6.01 -6.96 0.33
N LEU A 116 -6.21 -5.65 0.44
CA LEU A 116 -7.30 -4.97 -0.25
C LEU A 116 -7.02 -4.93 -1.75
N SER A 117 -8.07 -5.09 -2.56
CA SER A 117 -7.94 -4.99 -4.01
C SER A 117 -7.63 -3.56 -4.45
N GLU A 118 -6.64 -3.38 -5.32
CA GLU A 118 -6.33 -2.09 -5.93
C GLU A 118 -7.47 -1.59 -6.83
N THR A 119 -8.30 -2.50 -7.36
CA THR A 119 -9.44 -2.16 -8.21
C THR A 119 -10.64 -1.64 -7.41
N ALA A 120 -10.69 -1.93 -6.11
CA ALA A 120 -11.77 -1.46 -5.21
C ALA A 120 -11.59 -0.01 -4.73
N ARG A 121 -10.71 0.77 -5.37
CA ARG A 121 -10.49 2.18 -5.03
C ARG A 121 -11.75 3.01 -5.18
N ARG A 122 -11.98 3.86 -4.19
CA ARG A 122 -13.09 4.83 -4.23
C ARG A 122 -12.71 6.03 -5.11
N PRO A 123 -13.67 6.73 -5.75
CA PRO A 123 -13.39 7.86 -6.65
C PRO A 123 -12.62 9.02 -6.00
N TRP A 124 -12.71 9.17 -4.68
CA TRP A 124 -12.02 10.20 -3.91
C TRP A 124 -10.58 9.82 -3.52
N GLN A 125 -10.20 8.56 -3.65
CA GLN A 125 -8.84 8.09 -3.33
C GLN A 125 -7.87 8.52 -4.43
N LYS A 126 -6.82 9.22 -4.02
CA LYS A 126 -5.72 9.59 -4.93
C LYS A 126 -4.77 8.41 -5.12
N PRO A 127 -4.09 8.33 -6.27
CA PRO A 127 -3.01 7.37 -6.47
C PRO A 127 -1.95 7.51 -5.36
N HIS A 128 -1.43 6.38 -4.91
CA HIS A 128 -0.38 6.36 -3.90
C HIS A 128 0.89 7.05 -4.41
N GLN A 129 1.45 7.92 -3.60
CA GLN A 129 2.74 8.55 -3.85
C GLN A 129 3.64 8.32 -2.63
N PRO A 130 4.83 7.74 -2.81
CA PRO A 130 5.82 7.65 -1.75
C PRO A 130 6.22 9.03 -1.25
N ASN A 131 6.79 9.08 -0.05
CA ASN A 131 7.32 10.32 0.52
C ASN A 131 8.35 10.95 -0.42
N GLN A 132 8.10 12.20 -0.80
CA GLN A 132 8.94 12.96 -1.73
C GLN A 132 9.97 13.87 -1.00
N THR A 133 10.01 13.83 0.33
CA THR A 133 10.94 14.64 1.11
C THR A 133 12.40 14.35 0.68
N GLY A 134 13.14 15.39 0.41
CA GLY A 134 14.53 15.26 -0.10
C GLY A 134 14.66 15.06 -1.62
N SER A 135 13.55 14.89 -2.35
CA SER A 135 13.53 14.77 -3.81
C SER A 135 13.16 16.09 -4.49
N ALA A 136 13.30 16.13 -5.82
CA ALA A 136 12.82 17.26 -6.63
C ALA A 136 11.31 17.47 -6.57
N GLY A 137 10.55 16.40 -6.28
CA GLY A 137 9.09 16.43 -6.12
C GLY A 137 8.61 16.84 -4.73
N ALA A 138 9.52 17.13 -3.79
CA ALA A 138 9.15 17.51 -2.43
C ALA A 138 8.23 18.75 -2.42
N TYR A 139 7.20 18.70 -1.59
CA TYR A 139 6.36 19.88 -1.39
C TYR A 139 7.18 21.01 -0.76
N ARG A 140 7.16 22.15 -1.42
CA ARG A 140 7.81 23.38 -0.96
C ARG A 140 6.78 24.49 -0.93
N PRO A 141 6.45 25.05 0.24
CA PRO A 141 5.54 26.18 0.34
C PRO A 141 6.10 27.41 -0.36
N ARG A 142 5.25 28.39 -0.65
CA ARG A 142 5.66 29.60 -1.39
C ARG A 142 6.76 30.42 -0.69
N GLY A 143 6.79 30.42 0.64
CA GLY A 143 7.81 31.09 1.43
C GLY A 143 9.12 30.31 1.60
N HIS A 144 9.28 29.19 0.91
CA HIS A 144 10.50 28.39 1.00
C HIS A 144 11.63 29.03 0.19
N GLU A 145 12.87 28.97 0.69
CA GLU A 145 14.06 29.56 0.05
C GLU A 145 14.22 29.19 -1.44
N TYR A 146 14.01 27.92 -1.78
CA TYR A 146 14.06 27.44 -3.18
C TYR A 146 12.93 27.97 -4.08
N ARG A 147 11.99 28.77 -3.53
CA ARG A 147 10.93 29.44 -4.28
C ARG A 147 10.97 30.96 -4.15
N GLY A 148 12.14 31.50 -3.78
CA GLY A 148 12.36 32.94 -3.68
C GLY A 148 12.11 33.54 -2.28
N GLY A 149 11.71 32.73 -1.29
CA GLY A 149 11.53 33.19 0.10
C GLY A 149 10.37 34.15 0.36
N GLU A 150 9.62 34.54 -0.68
CA GLU A 150 8.50 35.47 -0.55
C GLU A 150 7.23 34.77 -0.09
N ARG A 151 6.77 35.14 1.10
CA ARG A 151 5.51 34.68 1.64
C ARG A 151 4.39 35.67 1.30
N ARG A 152 3.22 35.18 0.86
CA ARG A 152 2.04 36.03 0.78
C ARG A 152 1.62 36.45 2.19
N VAL A 153 1.34 37.75 2.38
CA VAL A 153 0.70 38.26 3.59
C VAL A 153 -0.65 37.57 3.76
N THR A 154 -0.91 37.04 4.93
CA THR A 154 -2.16 36.38 5.26
C THR A 154 -2.89 37.22 6.32
N THR A 155 -4.23 37.11 6.40
CA THR A 155 -5.03 37.82 7.38
C THR A 155 -4.71 37.45 8.83
N GLY A 156 -3.94 36.39 9.07
CA GLY A 156 -3.46 35.99 10.38
C GLY A 156 -2.03 36.46 10.71
N ASP A 157 -1.40 37.25 9.84
CA ASP A 157 -0.10 37.82 10.13
C ASP A 157 -0.24 38.90 11.20
N TYR A 158 0.53 38.75 12.27
CA TYR A 158 0.59 39.72 13.36
C TYR A 158 1.30 40.99 12.89
N GLU A 159 0.58 42.12 12.93
CA GLU A 159 1.21 43.42 12.83
C GLU A 159 1.64 43.83 14.24
N SER A 160 2.96 44.05 14.42
CA SER A 160 3.48 44.48 15.71
C SER A 160 2.91 45.87 16.02
N TRP A 161 2.26 45.99 17.19
CA TRP A 161 1.82 47.25 17.70
C TRP A 161 3.03 48.19 17.98
N THR A 162 3.03 49.37 17.40
CA THR A 162 4.01 50.43 17.69
C THR A 162 3.34 51.46 18.58
N PRO A 163 3.91 51.80 19.76
CA PRO A 163 3.36 52.89 20.57
C PRO A 163 3.48 54.19 19.80
N GLU A 164 2.38 54.89 19.65
CA GLU A 164 2.41 56.26 19.14
C GLU A 164 3.14 57.12 20.15
N GLY A 165 4.27 57.75 19.70
CA GLY A 165 5.10 58.64 20.48
C GLY A 165 4.48 60.04 20.59
#